data_e178633e4aba357d6d3e36ba0583343d
#
_entry.id   e178633e4aba357d6d3e36ba0583343d
#
_cell.length_a   1.000
_cell.length_b   1.000
_cell.length_c   1.000
_cell.angle_alpha   90.00
_cell.angle_beta   90.00
_cell.angle_gamma   90.00
#
_symmetry.space_group_name_H-M   'P 1'
#
loop_
_entity.id
_entity.type
_entity.pdbx_description
1 polymer ?
#
loop_
_entity_poly.entity_id
_entity_poly.type
_entity_poly.pdbx_seq_one_letter_code
_entity_poly.pdbx_strand_id
1 'polypeptide(L)'
;MKELFCLSFASAAFLAFVAVANDGFPSSDCVRRKYIWFGWDTQNLSAEQVLDNAASFDESVYDGVPVSVVVRNPETGKDIRVHHVLDNPEVTDAMIADKIPVLKEIVSHRGLRESFVSSFYTPKTRVPWTDDATWAKAARSMGAIARAAKSAGVKGVFFDREEYHPTEKQFEWREGDPDFEACARLARQRGAQLFREVFRAHPTAVVFSCYGMLTACTTFDYFGSPDVMDATRQKHDLWPHFYNGILDAAPWEAKLVDGTEVAYEYLQSREEYAKSAACVKVRGGSCVAPENRNKYAAVSQASFGFFLDAYVKTNKTARYWYEPLNGSRLGRFDDNLWGASQWSDEYVWLYAASQRMTGIHWRNKSGHFNGWTTPDDRLPGYDEIAFANKDPIAWFPRRVAELAASGNLTNLFAKDIGEVLKPTKEDARRLFGVIEVQNAKAGEWYGFRFRACGDVQSIVRWGEKGLRSRPYGASILPSVTPMGRPDADGRRQAIGVVRIPNDLQSPVIVLKVALDSHPKAGIDGFELYRLFDPREY
;
A
#
# COMPACT_ATOMS: atom_id res chain seq x y z
N MET A 1 -17.93 -36.62 6.75
CA MET A 1 -18.86 -35.70 7.45
C MET A 1 -18.18 -34.61 8.29
N LYS A 2 -16.99 -34.80 8.83
CA LYS A 2 -16.26 -33.73 9.57
C LYS A 2 -15.60 -32.69 8.66
N GLU A 3 -15.16 -33.05 7.48
CA GLU A 3 -14.53 -32.12 6.53
C GLU A 3 -15.51 -31.15 5.83
N LEU A 4 -16.76 -31.54 5.65
CA LEU A 4 -17.77 -30.64 5.09
C LEU A 4 -18.20 -29.54 6.09
N PHE A 5 -18.08 -29.78 7.38
CA PHE A 5 -18.45 -28.78 8.40
C PHE A 5 -17.42 -27.65 8.55
N CYS A 6 -16.14 -27.96 8.38
CA CYS A 6 -15.08 -26.93 8.42
C CYS A 6 -15.10 -25.98 7.22
N LEU A 7 -15.44 -26.50 6.03
CA LEU A 7 -15.57 -25.67 4.83
C LEU A 7 -16.78 -24.72 4.89
N SER A 8 -17.90 -25.12 5.53
CA SER A 8 -19.08 -24.28 5.67
C SER A 8 -18.88 -23.14 6.66
N PHE A 9 -18.13 -23.35 7.74
CA PHE A 9 -17.81 -22.29 8.73
C PHE A 9 -16.81 -21.27 8.19
N ALA A 10 -15.79 -21.71 7.44
CA ALA A 10 -14.85 -20.81 6.79
C ALA A 10 -15.54 -19.97 5.69
N SER A 11 -16.47 -20.57 4.94
CA SER A 11 -17.27 -19.86 3.93
C SER A 11 -18.26 -18.88 4.53
N ALA A 12 -18.90 -19.22 5.67
CA ALA A 12 -19.83 -18.34 6.36
C ALA A 12 -19.11 -17.16 7.04
N ALA A 13 -17.95 -17.39 7.64
CA ALA A 13 -17.11 -16.31 8.19
C ALA A 13 -16.55 -15.39 7.09
N PHE A 14 -16.19 -15.95 5.95
CA PHE A 14 -15.74 -15.18 4.79
C PHE A 14 -16.88 -14.36 4.16
N LEU A 15 -18.08 -14.93 4.05
CA LEU A 15 -19.27 -14.22 3.57
C LEU A 15 -19.73 -13.15 4.57
N ALA A 16 -19.62 -13.39 5.86
CA ALA A 16 -19.91 -12.40 6.90
C ALA A 16 -18.88 -11.25 6.86
N PHE A 17 -17.59 -11.53 6.63
CA PHE A 17 -16.55 -10.49 6.50
C PHE A 17 -16.72 -9.67 5.22
N VAL A 18 -17.08 -10.30 4.11
CA VAL A 18 -17.43 -9.58 2.87
C VAL A 18 -18.72 -8.78 3.02
N ALA A 19 -19.70 -9.25 3.80
CA ALA A 19 -20.92 -8.52 4.11
C ALA A 19 -20.67 -7.36 5.10
N VAL A 20 -19.85 -7.56 6.13
CA VAL A 20 -19.42 -6.48 7.06
C VAL A 20 -18.53 -5.45 6.36
N ALA A 21 -17.71 -5.86 5.39
CA ALA A 21 -16.96 -4.93 4.55
C ALA A 21 -17.88 -4.07 3.65
N ASN A 22 -19.11 -4.52 3.36
CA ASN A 22 -20.06 -3.74 2.58
C ASN A 22 -20.90 -2.75 3.42
N ASP A 23 -21.04 -2.98 4.72
CA ASP A 23 -21.93 -2.16 5.58
C ASP A 23 -21.20 -1.24 6.56
N GLY A 24 -19.88 -1.28 6.65
CA GLY A 24 -19.13 -0.65 7.74
C GLY A 24 -17.97 0.27 7.36
N PHE A 25 -17.77 0.65 6.10
CA PHE A 25 -16.75 1.64 5.77
C PHE A 25 -17.29 3.05 6.01
N PRO A 26 -16.52 3.90 6.73
CA PRO A 26 -16.91 5.29 6.90
C PRO A 26 -17.01 5.97 5.54
N SER A 27 -18.14 6.57 5.27
CA SER A 27 -18.54 7.16 4.00
C SER A 27 -17.81 8.46 3.64
N SER A 28 -16.77 8.87 4.34
CA SER A 28 -16.18 10.20 4.18
C SER A 28 -14.68 10.26 3.92
N ASP A 29 -13.93 9.18 4.09
CA ASP A 29 -12.48 9.24 3.88
C ASP A 29 -12.07 8.33 2.74
N CYS A 30 -12.06 8.87 1.53
CA CYS A 30 -11.25 8.34 0.45
C CYS A 30 -9.79 8.42 0.90
N VAL A 31 -9.30 7.35 1.53
CA VAL A 31 -7.92 7.31 2.01
C VAL A 31 -7.03 7.36 0.78
N ARG A 32 -6.44 8.51 0.56
CA ARG A 32 -5.40 8.67 -0.44
C ARG A 32 -4.31 7.66 -0.16
N ARG A 33 -3.99 6.78 -1.13
CA ARG A 33 -2.89 5.84 -1.00
C ARG A 33 -1.57 6.59 -1.04
N LYS A 34 -0.59 6.10 -0.29
CA LYS A 34 0.76 6.63 -0.24
C LYS A 34 1.66 5.70 -1.02
N TYR A 35 2.28 6.24 -2.05
CA TYR A 35 3.14 5.46 -2.92
C TYR A 35 4.59 5.62 -2.49
N ILE A 36 5.21 4.50 -2.10
CA ILE A 36 6.60 4.46 -1.66
C ILE A 36 7.44 3.90 -2.81
N TRP A 37 8.38 4.69 -3.26
CA TRP A 37 9.37 4.21 -4.21
C TRP A 37 10.40 3.35 -3.50
N PHE A 38 10.63 2.18 -4.06
CA PHE A 38 11.57 1.21 -3.54
C PHE A 38 12.43 0.66 -4.67
N GLY A 39 13.73 0.75 -4.56
CA GLY A 39 14.62 0.24 -5.59
C GLY A 39 16.01 -0.02 -5.03
N TRP A 40 16.74 -0.92 -5.66
CA TRP A 40 18.13 -1.17 -5.32
C TRP A 40 18.99 0.09 -5.38
N ASP A 41 18.62 1.04 -6.21
CA ASP A 41 19.28 2.34 -6.33
C ASP A 41 19.03 3.20 -5.09
N THR A 42 17.80 3.35 -4.63
CA THR A 42 17.49 4.18 -3.45
C THR A 42 18.05 3.60 -2.15
N GLN A 43 18.10 2.28 -2.03
CA GLN A 43 18.75 1.62 -0.87
C GLN A 43 20.24 1.90 -0.81
N ASN A 44 20.87 2.20 -1.94
CA ASN A 44 22.29 2.50 -2.03
C ASN A 44 22.62 4.00 -2.01
N LEU A 45 21.62 4.88 -2.20
CA LEU A 45 21.83 6.32 -2.09
C LEU A 45 21.96 6.74 -0.62
N SER A 46 22.88 7.70 -0.37
CA SER A 46 22.90 8.39 0.93
C SER A 46 21.75 9.38 1.04
N ALA A 47 21.48 9.86 2.26
CA ALA A 47 20.47 10.88 2.49
C ALA A 47 20.71 12.14 1.63
N GLU A 48 21.97 12.56 1.48
CA GLU A 48 22.36 13.70 0.66
C GLU A 48 22.02 13.47 -0.81
N GLN A 49 22.31 12.27 -1.33
CA GLN A 49 21.99 11.90 -2.73
C GLN A 49 20.47 11.83 -2.96
N VAL A 50 19.68 11.43 -1.98
CA VAL A 50 18.21 11.50 -2.07
C VAL A 50 17.76 12.96 -2.15
N LEU A 51 18.35 13.82 -1.32
CA LEU A 51 18.03 15.26 -1.30
C LEU A 51 18.39 15.92 -2.64
N ASP A 52 19.54 15.62 -3.22
CA ASP A 52 19.96 16.12 -4.53
C ASP A 52 18.97 15.81 -5.67
N ASN A 53 18.12 14.79 -5.48
CA ASN A 53 17.10 14.36 -6.44
C ASN A 53 15.67 14.68 -6.01
N ALA A 54 15.48 15.42 -4.93
CA ALA A 54 14.17 15.64 -4.32
C ALA A 54 13.14 16.31 -5.27
N ALA A 55 13.60 17.21 -6.15
CA ALA A 55 12.73 17.84 -7.15
C ALA A 55 12.05 16.82 -8.09
N SER A 56 12.78 15.76 -8.50
CA SER A 56 12.22 14.70 -9.34
C SER A 56 11.10 13.92 -8.59
N PHE A 57 11.25 13.75 -7.28
CA PHE A 57 10.18 13.14 -6.47
C PHE A 57 8.97 14.07 -6.32
N ASP A 58 9.18 15.38 -6.22
CA ASP A 58 8.08 16.35 -6.14
C ASP A 58 7.22 16.38 -7.40
N GLU A 59 7.80 16.10 -8.56
CA GLU A 59 7.09 16.00 -9.84
C GLU A 59 6.44 14.63 -10.06
N SER A 60 6.84 13.62 -9.31
CA SER A 60 6.38 12.24 -9.46
C SER A 60 5.08 11.93 -8.70
N VAL A 61 4.60 10.69 -8.88
CA VAL A 61 3.45 10.15 -8.13
C VAL A 61 3.82 9.65 -6.74
N TYR A 62 5.10 9.63 -6.38
CA TYR A 62 5.57 9.07 -5.11
C TYR A 62 5.34 10.03 -3.92
N ASP A 63 5.34 9.45 -2.71
CA ASP A 63 5.20 10.18 -1.46
C ASP A 63 6.40 9.98 -0.54
N GLY A 64 7.23 8.98 -0.80
CA GLY A 64 8.38 8.68 0.03
C GLY A 64 9.27 7.57 -0.49
N VAL A 65 10.39 7.39 0.18
CA VAL A 65 11.41 6.37 -0.09
C VAL A 65 11.99 5.86 1.23
N PRO A 66 12.57 4.65 1.29
CA PRO A 66 13.52 4.27 2.34
C PRO A 66 14.83 5.01 2.12
N VAL A 67 15.27 5.77 3.11
CA VAL A 67 16.51 6.57 3.07
C VAL A 67 17.63 5.81 3.77
N SER A 68 18.72 5.53 3.06
CA SER A 68 19.93 4.97 3.65
C SER A 68 20.79 6.12 4.24
N VAL A 69 21.08 6.04 5.52
CA VAL A 69 21.93 7.04 6.20
C VAL A 69 23.35 6.51 6.30
N VAL A 70 24.30 7.32 5.86
CA VAL A 70 25.74 7.03 5.93
C VAL A 70 26.37 7.96 6.94
N VAL A 71 27.11 7.38 7.88
CA VAL A 71 27.84 8.13 8.92
C VAL A 71 29.29 7.72 8.94
N ARG A 72 30.15 8.60 9.44
CA ARG A 72 31.57 8.32 9.60
C ARG A 72 31.82 7.62 10.94
N ASN A 73 32.49 6.47 10.89
CA ASN A 73 32.96 5.81 12.11
C ASN A 73 34.13 6.64 12.70
N PRO A 74 34.03 7.16 13.92
CA PRO A 74 35.06 8.04 14.50
C PRO A 74 36.38 7.30 14.79
N GLU A 75 36.34 5.99 15.04
CA GLU A 75 37.51 5.19 15.36
C GLU A 75 38.33 4.81 14.11
N THR A 76 37.63 4.43 13.05
CA THR A 76 38.28 3.92 11.83
C THR A 76 38.37 4.94 10.71
N GLY A 77 37.62 6.05 10.82
CA GLY A 77 37.46 7.03 9.77
C GLY A 77 36.76 6.51 8.51
N LYS A 78 36.15 5.33 8.53
CA LYS A 78 35.41 4.75 7.41
C LYS A 78 33.93 5.12 7.46
N ASP A 79 33.34 5.26 6.30
CA ASP A 79 31.89 5.44 6.18
C ASP A 79 31.17 4.11 6.41
N ILE A 80 30.12 4.14 7.21
CA ILE A 80 29.25 3.01 7.53
C ILE A 80 27.79 3.38 7.27
N ARG A 81 27.02 2.42 6.78
CA ARG A 81 25.57 2.53 6.62
C ARG A 81 24.90 2.13 7.93
N VAL A 82 24.09 3.02 8.49
CA VAL A 82 23.53 2.83 9.84
C VAL A 82 22.65 1.57 9.97
N HIS A 83 22.03 1.11 8.89
CA HIS A 83 21.11 -0.02 8.91
C HIS A 83 21.76 -1.41 9.08
N HIS A 84 23.06 -1.54 8.94
CA HIS A 84 23.77 -2.79 9.25
C HIS A 84 24.09 -2.90 10.75
N VAL A 85 23.07 -2.76 11.59
CA VAL A 85 23.23 -2.62 13.06
C VAL A 85 23.85 -3.83 13.75
N LEU A 86 23.74 -5.02 13.15
CA LEU A 86 24.36 -6.24 13.68
C LEU A 86 25.84 -6.35 13.27
N ASP A 87 26.19 -5.92 12.05
CA ASP A 87 27.56 -6.00 11.53
C ASP A 87 28.44 -4.80 11.97
N ASN A 88 27.85 -3.61 12.07
CA ASN A 88 28.57 -2.37 12.32
C ASN A 88 28.90 -2.15 13.81
N PRO A 89 29.85 -1.25 14.12
CA PRO A 89 29.96 -0.65 15.43
C PRO A 89 28.65 0.03 15.86
N GLU A 90 28.52 0.34 17.13
CA GLU A 90 27.35 1.08 17.65
C GLU A 90 27.20 2.42 16.97
N VAL A 91 26.02 2.68 16.42
CA VAL A 91 25.63 3.99 15.89
C VAL A 91 25.10 4.82 17.05
N THR A 92 25.76 5.92 17.33
CA THR A 92 25.39 6.83 18.43
C THR A 92 24.64 8.06 17.90
N ASP A 93 23.92 8.77 18.79
CA ASP A 93 23.26 10.04 18.47
C ASP A 93 24.27 11.07 17.92
N ALA A 94 25.48 11.11 18.46
CA ALA A 94 26.53 12.02 17.99
C ALA A 94 26.96 11.73 16.54
N MET A 95 26.99 10.45 16.13
CA MET A 95 27.36 10.06 14.77
C MET A 95 26.31 10.43 13.73
N ILE A 96 25.03 10.48 14.13
CA ILE A 96 23.91 10.72 13.20
C ILE A 96 23.38 12.17 13.26
N ALA A 97 23.87 12.97 14.19
CA ALA A 97 23.33 14.31 14.45
C ALA A 97 23.41 15.25 13.24
N ASP A 98 24.48 15.19 12.45
CA ASP A 98 24.67 15.99 11.23
C ASP A 98 23.74 15.60 10.08
N LYS A 99 23.09 14.42 10.15
CA LYS A 99 22.13 13.94 9.16
C LYS A 99 20.68 14.39 9.43
N ILE A 100 20.39 14.83 10.66
CA ILE A 100 19.04 15.29 11.01
C ILE A 100 18.56 16.46 10.15
N PRO A 101 19.36 17.52 9.90
CA PRO A 101 18.96 18.59 8.98
C PRO A 101 18.67 18.11 7.56
N VAL A 102 19.50 17.20 7.02
CA VAL A 102 19.32 16.62 5.69
C VAL A 102 18.02 15.82 5.61
N LEU A 103 17.76 14.96 6.59
CA LEU A 103 16.52 14.18 6.69
C LEU A 103 15.29 15.10 6.82
N LYS A 104 15.40 16.19 7.59
CA LYS A 104 14.33 17.18 7.73
C LYS A 104 14.01 17.88 6.42
N GLU A 105 15.04 18.21 5.64
CA GLU A 105 14.86 18.82 4.32
C GLU A 105 14.23 17.82 3.34
N ILE A 106 14.68 16.56 3.31
CA ILE A 106 14.07 15.50 2.52
C ILE A 106 12.55 15.44 2.73
N VAL A 107 12.08 15.36 3.98
CA VAL A 107 10.64 15.23 4.24
C VAL A 107 9.85 16.52 4.09
N SER A 108 10.51 17.66 3.85
CA SER A 108 9.86 18.91 3.47
C SER A 108 9.34 18.88 2.03
N HIS A 109 9.96 18.07 1.17
CA HIS A 109 9.55 17.84 -0.21
C HIS A 109 8.27 17.03 -0.29
N ARG A 110 7.37 17.43 -1.21
CA ARG A 110 6.05 16.80 -1.37
C ARG A 110 6.14 15.31 -1.66
N GLY A 111 7.02 14.91 -2.56
CA GLY A 111 7.21 13.53 -2.99
C GLY A 111 7.99 12.65 -2.01
N LEU A 112 8.45 13.19 -0.89
CA LEU A 112 9.30 12.50 0.10
C LEU A 112 8.77 12.56 1.55
N ARG A 113 7.57 13.12 1.77
CA ARG A 113 6.98 13.31 3.11
C ARG A 113 6.73 12.02 3.88
N GLU A 114 6.51 10.93 3.17
CA GLU A 114 6.21 9.61 3.74
C GLU A 114 7.45 8.70 3.74
N SER A 115 8.65 9.29 3.73
CA SER A 115 9.91 8.53 3.76
C SER A 115 10.17 7.86 5.10
N PHE A 116 11.02 6.83 5.06
CA PHE A 116 11.47 6.02 6.20
C PHE A 116 12.99 6.05 6.28
N VAL A 117 13.58 5.92 7.47
CA VAL A 117 15.01 5.66 7.59
C VAL A 117 15.25 4.16 7.61
N SER A 118 16.12 3.66 6.74
CA SER A 118 16.55 2.26 6.77
C SER A 118 17.26 1.99 8.10
N SER A 119 16.75 1.02 8.88
CA SER A 119 17.20 0.77 10.25
C SER A 119 17.78 -0.62 10.49
N PHE A 120 17.46 -1.57 9.62
CA PHE A 120 17.92 -2.95 9.75
C PHE A 120 18.00 -3.62 8.39
N TYR A 121 19.09 -4.32 8.16
CA TYR A 121 19.26 -5.34 7.12
C TYR A 121 19.83 -6.58 7.78
N THR A 122 19.45 -7.74 7.26
CA THR A 122 19.98 -9.03 7.74
C THR A 122 21.52 -9.04 7.68
N PRO A 123 22.20 -9.49 8.74
CA PRO A 123 23.66 -9.44 8.81
C PRO A 123 24.30 -10.36 7.78
N LYS A 124 25.50 -10.01 7.32
CA LYS A 124 26.31 -10.84 6.42
C LYS A 124 26.75 -12.14 7.06
N THR A 125 26.96 -12.10 8.37
CA THR A 125 27.30 -13.26 9.18
C THR A 125 26.26 -13.39 10.29
N ARG A 126 25.68 -14.58 10.42
CA ARG A 126 24.66 -14.87 11.43
C ARG A 126 25.17 -14.54 12.83
N VAL A 127 24.40 -13.77 13.57
CA VAL A 127 24.68 -13.44 14.97
C VAL A 127 24.03 -14.46 15.87
N PRO A 128 24.77 -15.11 16.80
CA PRO A 128 24.17 -16.02 17.77
C PRO A 128 23.07 -15.35 18.58
N TRP A 129 21.97 -16.06 18.80
CA TRP A 129 20.86 -15.54 19.61
C TRP A 129 21.27 -15.27 21.06
N THR A 130 22.33 -15.93 21.53
CA THR A 130 22.91 -15.79 22.87
C THR A 130 23.92 -14.65 22.99
N ASP A 131 24.30 -13.97 21.92
CA ASP A 131 25.23 -12.83 21.95
C ASP A 131 24.57 -11.56 22.47
N ASP A 132 24.42 -11.46 23.77
CA ASP A 132 23.78 -10.31 24.43
C ASP A 132 24.44 -8.97 24.07
N ALA A 133 25.77 -8.97 23.91
CA ALA A 133 26.51 -7.73 23.64
C ALA A 133 26.17 -7.15 22.24
N THR A 134 26.20 -8.01 21.21
CA THR A 134 25.85 -7.59 19.84
C THR A 134 24.40 -7.16 19.72
N TRP A 135 23.45 -7.90 20.32
CA TRP A 135 22.05 -7.52 20.30
C TRP A 135 21.75 -6.23 21.09
N ALA A 136 22.43 -6.01 22.23
CA ALA A 136 22.28 -4.77 22.98
C ALA A 136 22.85 -3.56 22.21
N LYS A 137 24.00 -3.73 21.55
CA LYS A 137 24.58 -2.73 20.65
C LYS A 137 23.61 -2.37 19.50
N ALA A 138 23.06 -3.39 18.83
CA ALA A 138 22.11 -3.19 17.75
C ALA A 138 20.84 -2.46 18.20
N ALA A 139 20.32 -2.79 19.40
CA ALA A 139 19.17 -2.12 19.97
C ALA A 139 19.44 -0.61 20.21
N ARG A 140 20.59 -0.27 20.81
CA ARG A 140 20.95 1.14 20.99
C ARG A 140 21.12 1.90 19.67
N SER A 141 21.71 1.24 18.66
CA SER A 141 21.83 1.79 17.30
C SER A 141 20.46 2.05 16.66
N MET A 142 19.52 1.12 16.73
CA MET A 142 18.16 1.32 16.24
C MET A 142 17.44 2.44 16.99
N GLY A 143 17.67 2.58 18.30
CA GLY A 143 17.16 3.68 19.10
C GLY A 143 17.68 5.04 18.63
N ALA A 144 18.99 5.16 18.34
CA ALA A 144 19.59 6.38 17.80
C ALA A 144 19.01 6.74 16.41
N ILE A 145 18.87 5.75 15.53
CA ILE A 145 18.24 5.92 14.21
C ILE A 145 16.80 6.43 14.36
N ALA A 146 16.01 5.82 15.24
CA ALA A 146 14.62 6.23 15.47
C ALA A 146 14.50 7.63 16.08
N ARG A 147 15.43 8.05 16.98
CA ARG A 147 15.48 9.42 17.49
C ARG A 147 15.77 10.42 16.39
N ALA A 148 16.73 10.12 15.52
CA ALA A 148 17.04 10.96 14.37
C ALA A 148 15.85 11.08 13.42
N ALA A 149 15.20 9.96 13.09
CA ALA A 149 14.00 9.93 12.25
C ALA A 149 12.89 10.83 12.83
N LYS A 150 12.56 10.66 14.12
CA LYS A 150 11.56 11.49 14.80
C LYS A 150 11.93 12.97 14.80
N SER A 151 13.19 13.29 15.12
CA SER A 151 13.67 14.68 15.18
C SER A 151 13.61 15.37 13.82
N ALA A 152 13.77 14.62 12.75
CA ALA A 152 13.65 15.10 11.38
C ALA A 152 12.21 15.11 10.83
N GLY A 153 11.23 14.52 11.52
CA GLY A 153 9.86 14.39 11.04
C GLY A 153 9.63 13.25 10.04
N VAL A 154 10.59 12.32 9.95
CA VAL A 154 10.46 11.09 9.13
C VAL A 154 9.41 10.17 9.75
N LYS A 155 8.61 9.49 8.92
CA LYS A 155 7.45 8.68 9.36
C LYS A 155 7.82 7.52 10.29
N GLY A 156 8.99 6.96 10.12
CA GLY A 156 9.43 5.83 10.92
C GLY A 156 10.65 5.14 10.34
N VAL A 157 10.70 3.84 10.47
CA VAL A 157 11.85 3.04 10.07
C VAL A 157 11.46 1.98 9.03
N PHE A 158 12.39 1.73 8.11
CA PHE A 158 12.34 0.61 7.20
C PHE A 158 13.17 -0.54 7.79
N PHE A 159 12.56 -1.72 7.85
CA PHE A 159 13.15 -2.92 8.41
C PHE A 159 13.15 -4.02 7.35
N ASP A 160 14.34 -4.35 6.83
CA ASP A 160 14.53 -5.38 5.83
C ASP A 160 15.10 -6.65 6.46
N ARG A 161 14.33 -7.73 6.40
CA ARG A 161 14.73 -9.04 6.89
C ARG A 161 15.16 -10.02 5.79
N GLU A 162 15.27 -9.57 4.55
CA GLU A 162 15.64 -10.45 3.45
C GLU A 162 16.98 -11.15 3.70
N GLU A 163 17.00 -12.44 3.42
CA GLU A 163 18.13 -13.34 3.66
C GLU A 163 18.58 -13.95 2.33
N TYR A 164 19.57 -13.31 1.70
CA TYR A 164 20.02 -13.68 0.36
C TYR A 164 20.95 -14.91 0.34
N HIS A 165 21.63 -15.19 1.45
CA HIS A 165 22.61 -16.26 1.52
C HIS A 165 22.09 -17.43 2.36
N PRO A 166 22.00 -18.65 1.80
CA PRO A 166 21.51 -19.82 2.55
C PRO A 166 22.29 -20.12 3.82
N THR A 167 23.58 -19.77 3.87
CA THR A 167 24.47 -20.00 5.01
C THR A 167 24.35 -18.97 6.13
N GLU A 168 23.68 -17.84 5.87
CA GLU A 168 23.67 -16.65 6.75
C GLU A 168 22.28 -16.33 7.30
N LYS A 169 21.32 -17.25 7.17
CA LYS A 169 19.93 -17.02 7.60
C LYS A 169 19.85 -16.78 9.11
N GLN A 170 19.57 -15.56 9.48
CA GLN A 170 19.46 -15.13 10.87
C GLN A 170 18.26 -15.75 11.58
N PHE A 171 17.13 -15.88 10.85
CA PHE A 171 15.85 -16.30 11.42
C PHE A 171 15.56 -17.81 11.28
N GLU A 172 16.56 -18.62 10.97
CA GLU A 172 16.44 -20.08 10.90
C GLU A 172 17.19 -20.73 12.07
N TRP A 173 16.52 -21.64 12.79
CA TRP A 173 17.20 -22.49 13.78
C TRP A 173 18.09 -23.52 13.09
N ARG A 174 19.25 -23.80 13.66
CA ARG A 174 20.25 -24.74 13.11
C ARG A 174 20.82 -25.66 14.18
N GLU A 175 21.31 -26.79 13.73
CA GLU A 175 22.13 -27.68 14.56
C GLU A 175 23.34 -26.90 15.11
N GLY A 176 23.59 -27.06 16.41
CA GLY A 176 24.61 -26.31 17.15
C GLY A 176 24.10 -25.07 17.88
N ASP A 177 22.91 -24.61 17.58
CA ASP A 177 22.21 -23.64 18.42
C ASP A 177 21.71 -24.27 19.72
N PRO A 178 21.32 -23.51 20.74
CA PRO A 178 20.44 -24.00 21.80
C PRO A 178 19.20 -24.69 21.23
N ASP A 179 18.48 -25.48 22.02
CA ASP A 179 17.23 -26.08 21.54
C ASP A 179 16.28 -25.04 20.91
N PHE A 180 15.38 -25.53 20.05
CA PHE A 180 14.48 -24.64 19.31
C PHE A 180 13.68 -23.71 20.24
N GLU A 181 13.18 -24.23 21.35
CA GLU A 181 12.36 -23.45 22.30
C GLU A 181 13.17 -22.35 22.97
N ALA A 182 14.42 -22.63 23.30
CA ALA A 182 15.34 -21.63 23.85
C ALA A 182 15.64 -20.56 22.81
N CYS A 183 15.92 -20.93 21.55
CA CYS A 183 16.12 -20.00 20.46
C CYS A 183 14.88 -19.17 20.15
N ALA A 184 13.70 -19.76 20.16
CA ALA A 184 12.43 -19.07 19.96
C ALA A 184 12.17 -18.01 21.03
N ARG A 185 12.43 -18.33 22.31
CA ARG A 185 12.36 -17.36 23.41
C ARG A 185 13.38 -16.22 23.23
N LEU A 186 14.62 -16.56 22.86
CA LEU A 186 15.64 -15.55 22.59
C LEU A 186 15.27 -14.68 21.40
N ALA A 187 14.80 -15.25 20.29
CA ALA A 187 14.35 -14.48 19.12
C ALA A 187 13.24 -13.47 19.51
N ARG A 188 12.24 -13.90 20.29
CA ARG A 188 11.20 -13.00 20.82
C ARG A 188 11.81 -11.89 21.71
N GLN A 189 12.75 -12.26 22.59
CA GLN A 189 13.45 -11.30 23.44
C GLN A 189 14.22 -10.27 22.59
N ARG A 190 14.93 -10.70 21.54
CA ARG A 190 15.68 -9.80 20.65
C ARG A 190 14.77 -8.88 19.85
N GLY A 191 13.67 -9.39 19.30
CA GLY A 191 12.65 -8.54 18.67
C GLY A 191 12.15 -7.45 19.62
N ALA A 192 11.77 -7.84 20.84
CA ALA A 192 11.35 -6.88 21.86
C ALA A 192 12.48 -5.91 22.27
N GLN A 193 13.71 -6.36 22.37
CA GLN A 193 14.87 -5.54 22.73
C GLN A 193 15.13 -4.45 21.69
N LEU A 194 15.17 -4.80 20.41
CA LEU A 194 15.38 -3.82 19.33
C LEU A 194 14.24 -2.80 19.26
N PHE A 195 13.02 -3.27 19.27
CA PHE A 195 11.87 -2.39 19.01
C PHE A 195 11.40 -1.59 20.23
N ARG A 196 11.74 -1.99 21.45
CA ARG A 196 11.58 -1.10 22.63
C ARG A 196 12.39 0.18 22.47
N GLU A 197 13.61 0.11 21.96
CA GLU A 197 14.41 1.29 21.70
C GLU A 197 13.84 2.15 20.58
N VAL A 198 13.33 1.53 19.51
CA VAL A 198 12.65 2.25 18.41
C VAL A 198 11.41 2.97 18.93
N PHE A 199 10.48 2.27 19.60
CA PHE A 199 9.22 2.87 20.04
C PHE A 199 9.37 3.80 21.24
N ARG A 200 10.38 3.59 22.10
CA ARG A 200 10.74 4.57 23.13
C ARG A 200 11.17 5.89 22.51
N ALA A 201 11.93 5.83 21.42
CA ALA A 201 12.41 7.01 20.70
C ALA A 201 11.31 7.65 19.84
N HIS A 202 10.50 6.83 19.16
CA HIS A 202 9.47 7.25 18.22
C HIS A 202 8.17 6.45 18.42
N PRO A 203 7.32 6.80 19.40
CA PRO A 203 6.14 5.99 19.78
C PRO A 203 5.13 5.76 18.65
N THR A 204 5.02 6.69 17.71
CA THR A 204 4.12 6.62 16.55
C THR A 204 4.83 6.18 15.28
N ALA A 205 6.02 5.56 15.39
CA ALA A 205 6.77 5.12 14.23
C ALA A 205 5.95 4.14 13.39
N VAL A 206 5.99 4.34 12.10
CA VAL A 206 5.62 3.32 11.13
C VAL A 206 6.84 2.42 10.93
N VAL A 207 6.67 1.12 11.13
CA VAL A 207 7.68 0.12 10.78
C VAL A 207 7.25 -0.50 9.46
N PHE A 208 7.94 -0.16 8.40
CA PHE A 208 7.68 -0.69 7.06
C PHE A 208 8.65 -1.83 6.76
N SER A 209 8.12 -2.98 6.36
CA SER A 209 8.91 -4.13 5.93
C SER A 209 8.34 -4.69 4.63
N CYS A 210 9.20 -5.07 3.68
CA CYS A 210 8.77 -5.78 2.47
C CYS A 210 8.15 -7.13 2.80
N TYR A 211 8.67 -7.80 3.83
CA TYR A 211 8.19 -9.09 4.36
C TYR A 211 7.71 -8.93 5.79
N GLY A 212 6.39 -8.95 5.99
CA GLY A 212 5.81 -9.04 7.32
C GLY A 212 5.48 -10.48 7.73
N MET A 213 4.36 -10.64 8.43
CA MET A 213 3.89 -11.95 8.89
C MET A 213 3.33 -12.82 7.77
N LEU A 214 2.79 -12.21 6.70
CA LEU A 214 2.18 -12.93 5.58
C LEU A 214 3.13 -13.97 4.96
N THR A 215 4.41 -13.63 4.79
CA THR A 215 5.39 -14.55 4.19
C THR A 215 5.51 -15.84 4.99
N ALA A 216 5.57 -15.75 6.32
CA ALA A 216 5.56 -16.93 7.18
C ALA A 216 4.28 -17.75 7.01
N CYS A 217 3.12 -17.08 6.97
CA CYS A 217 1.83 -17.74 6.85
C CYS A 217 1.62 -18.44 5.51
N THR A 218 2.11 -17.88 4.41
CA THR A 218 1.92 -18.45 3.06
C THR A 218 2.97 -19.48 2.69
N THR A 219 4.23 -19.25 3.10
CA THR A 219 5.36 -20.12 2.75
C THR A 219 5.33 -21.41 3.56
N PHE A 220 4.89 -21.36 4.82
CA PHE A 220 5.03 -22.45 5.75
C PHE A 220 3.70 -23.09 6.18
N ASP A 221 2.58 -22.59 5.68
CA ASP A 221 1.23 -23.12 5.97
C ASP A 221 0.97 -23.36 7.47
N TYR A 222 1.11 -22.30 8.26
CA TYR A 222 0.82 -22.35 9.71
C TYR A 222 -0.67 -22.38 10.04
N PHE A 223 -1.53 -22.42 9.02
CA PHE A 223 -2.98 -22.40 9.22
C PHE A 223 -3.48 -23.70 9.83
N GLY A 224 -4.25 -23.53 10.88
CA GLY A 224 -4.84 -24.64 11.59
C GLY A 224 -3.96 -25.20 12.71
N SER A 225 -2.72 -24.72 12.88
CA SER A 225 -1.96 -25.04 14.08
C SER A 225 -2.49 -24.24 15.28
N PRO A 226 -2.88 -24.89 16.36
CA PRO A 226 -3.32 -24.20 17.58
C PRO A 226 -2.16 -23.52 18.33
N ASP A 227 -0.94 -23.93 18.06
CA ASP A 227 0.28 -23.50 18.72
C ASP A 227 1.34 -23.08 17.72
N VAL A 228 1.68 -21.77 17.73
CA VAL A 228 2.74 -21.18 16.90
C VAL A 228 4.09 -21.86 17.15
N MET A 229 4.39 -22.23 18.41
CA MET A 229 5.64 -22.88 18.77
C MET A 229 5.81 -24.22 18.04
N ASP A 230 4.75 -25.06 18.02
CA ASP A 230 4.80 -26.35 17.34
C ASP A 230 4.89 -26.22 15.83
N ALA A 231 4.17 -25.29 15.26
CA ALA A 231 4.20 -25.03 13.82
C ALA A 231 5.56 -24.55 13.34
N THR A 232 6.19 -23.63 14.05
CA THR A 232 7.48 -23.05 13.69
C THR A 232 8.66 -24.00 13.95
N ARG A 233 8.55 -24.87 14.96
CA ARG A 233 9.57 -25.91 15.24
C ARG A 233 9.78 -26.85 14.05
N GLN A 234 8.70 -27.31 13.43
CA GLN A 234 8.77 -28.19 12.25
C GLN A 234 9.45 -27.55 11.05
N LYS A 235 9.47 -26.23 10.99
CA LYS A 235 10.04 -25.43 9.89
C LYS A 235 11.36 -24.78 10.26
N HIS A 236 11.83 -24.96 11.49
CA HIS A 236 13.01 -24.28 12.04
C HIS A 236 12.93 -22.75 11.96
N ASP A 237 11.72 -22.18 11.90
CA ASP A 237 11.49 -20.77 11.64
C ASP A 237 11.39 -19.96 12.94
N LEU A 238 12.33 -19.04 13.12
CA LEU A 238 12.39 -18.15 14.28
C LEU A 238 11.77 -16.76 14.02
N TRP A 239 11.39 -16.46 12.77
CA TRP A 239 10.80 -15.16 12.43
C TRP A 239 9.50 -14.87 13.16
N PRO A 240 8.49 -15.76 13.23
CA PRO A 240 7.28 -15.49 13.97
C PRO A 240 7.52 -15.17 15.45
N HIS A 241 8.53 -15.78 16.06
CA HIS A 241 8.92 -15.51 17.45
C HIS A 241 9.55 -14.13 17.58
N PHE A 242 10.45 -13.75 16.68
CA PHE A 242 11.02 -12.40 16.64
C PHE A 242 9.93 -11.34 16.41
N TYR A 243 8.98 -11.59 15.50
CA TYR A 243 7.88 -10.70 15.24
C TYR A 243 6.94 -10.53 16.46
N ASN A 244 6.70 -11.60 17.22
CA ASN A 244 6.02 -11.50 18.51
C ASN A 244 6.75 -10.56 19.48
N GLY A 245 8.08 -10.55 19.45
CA GLY A 245 8.88 -9.58 20.22
C GLY A 245 8.66 -8.14 19.74
N ILE A 246 8.54 -7.91 18.44
CA ILE A 246 8.15 -6.58 17.92
C ILE A 246 6.79 -6.17 18.48
N LEU A 247 5.80 -7.08 18.47
CA LEU A 247 4.47 -6.82 19.03
C LEU A 247 4.50 -6.57 20.54
N ASP A 248 5.34 -7.29 21.28
CA ASP A 248 5.52 -7.05 22.73
C ASP A 248 5.99 -5.62 23.03
N ALA A 249 6.80 -5.05 22.13
CA ALA A 249 7.34 -3.71 22.26
C ALA A 249 6.44 -2.61 21.66
N ALA A 250 5.61 -2.95 20.68
CA ALA A 250 4.82 -1.98 19.94
C ALA A 250 3.72 -1.34 20.80
N PRO A 251 3.60 -0.01 20.84
CA PRO A 251 2.42 0.68 21.37
C PRO A 251 1.22 0.46 20.45
N TRP A 252 0.02 0.74 20.94
CA TRP A 252 -1.22 0.57 20.17
C TRP A 252 -1.34 1.55 18.98
N GLU A 253 -0.62 2.65 19.03
CA GLU A 253 -0.58 3.70 18.01
C GLU A 253 0.46 3.42 16.90
N ALA A 254 1.30 2.39 17.07
CA ALA A 254 2.27 1.99 16.06
C ALA A 254 1.59 1.41 14.82
N LYS A 255 2.27 1.48 13.69
CA LYS A 255 1.86 0.83 12.44
C LYS A 255 2.96 -0.12 11.99
N LEU A 256 2.60 -1.39 11.86
CA LEU A 256 3.47 -2.43 11.33
C LEU A 256 2.98 -2.77 9.92
N VAL A 257 3.66 -2.25 8.91
CA VAL A 257 3.26 -2.41 7.50
C VAL A 257 3.90 -3.68 6.93
N ASP A 258 3.05 -4.64 6.57
CA ASP A 258 3.43 -5.81 5.79
C ASP A 258 3.38 -5.45 4.31
N GLY A 259 4.54 -5.30 3.69
CA GLY A 259 4.69 -4.89 2.29
C GLY A 259 4.26 -5.95 1.29
N THR A 260 4.02 -7.18 1.71
CA THR A 260 3.55 -8.30 0.88
C THR A 260 4.33 -8.36 -0.44
N GLU A 261 5.65 -8.50 -0.36
CA GLU A 261 6.53 -8.49 -1.54
C GLU A 261 6.16 -9.56 -2.56
N VAL A 262 5.69 -10.72 -2.09
CA VAL A 262 5.21 -11.79 -2.96
C VAL A 262 4.07 -11.37 -3.91
N ALA A 263 3.46 -10.21 -3.68
CA ALA A 263 2.41 -9.69 -4.53
C ALA A 263 2.86 -9.53 -6.00
N TYR A 264 4.09 -9.07 -6.23
CA TYR A 264 4.60 -8.89 -7.59
C TYR A 264 5.02 -10.20 -8.28
N GLU A 265 4.99 -11.30 -7.57
CA GLU A 265 5.21 -12.63 -8.16
C GLU A 265 3.91 -13.32 -8.56
N TYR A 266 2.87 -13.18 -7.73
CA TYR A 266 1.71 -14.07 -7.76
C TYR A 266 0.36 -13.37 -7.88
N LEU A 267 0.24 -12.09 -7.56
CA LEU A 267 -1.06 -11.43 -7.54
C LEU A 267 -1.31 -10.65 -8.83
N GLN A 268 -2.33 -11.04 -9.58
CA GLN A 268 -2.70 -10.42 -10.85
C GLN A 268 -4.22 -10.23 -11.02
N SER A 269 -4.98 -10.39 -9.95
CA SER A 269 -6.41 -10.16 -9.96
C SER A 269 -6.88 -9.48 -8.67
N ARG A 270 -7.96 -8.75 -8.74
CA ARG A 270 -8.57 -8.10 -7.58
C ARG A 270 -8.86 -9.09 -6.45
N GLU A 271 -9.31 -10.30 -6.79
CA GLU A 271 -9.62 -11.35 -5.83
C GLU A 271 -8.36 -11.84 -5.09
N GLU A 272 -7.23 -11.95 -5.78
CA GLU A 272 -5.97 -12.34 -5.17
C GLU A 272 -5.46 -11.27 -4.20
N TYR A 273 -5.57 -9.98 -4.55
CA TYR A 273 -5.27 -8.89 -3.61
C TYR A 273 -6.19 -8.92 -2.38
N ALA A 274 -7.49 -9.16 -2.56
CA ALA A 274 -8.44 -9.31 -1.46
C ALA A 274 -8.08 -10.47 -0.53
N LYS A 275 -7.77 -11.64 -1.10
CA LYS A 275 -7.32 -12.82 -0.35
C LYS A 275 -6.02 -12.54 0.40
N SER A 276 -5.07 -11.87 -0.23
CA SER A 276 -3.80 -11.52 0.39
C SER A 276 -3.98 -10.53 1.55
N ALA A 277 -4.80 -9.50 1.38
CA ALA A 277 -5.14 -8.60 2.48
C ALA A 277 -5.78 -9.34 3.66
N ALA A 278 -6.72 -10.26 3.37
CA ALA A 278 -7.32 -11.10 4.40
C ALA A 278 -6.28 -12.02 5.08
N CYS A 279 -5.28 -12.49 4.35
CA CYS A 279 -4.16 -13.22 4.95
C CYS A 279 -3.37 -12.35 5.92
N VAL A 280 -3.01 -11.13 5.55
CA VAL A 280 -2.33 -10.20 6.47
C VAL A 280 -3.20 -9.88 7.68
N LYS A 281 -4.44 -9.47 7.48
CA LYS A 281 -5.29 -8.92 8.57
C LYS A 281 -5.86 -10.00 9.50
N VAL A 282 -6.16 -11.18 8.99
CA VAL A 282 -6.87 -12.24 9.74
C VAL A 282 -5.94 -13.42 10.03
N ARG A 283 -5.39 -14.03 8.97
CA ARG A 283 -4.58 -15.24 9.13
C ARG A 283 -3.26 -14.97 9.83
N GLY A 284 -2.61 -13.83 9.54
CA GLY A 284 -1.41 -13.40 10.27
C GLY A 284 -1.62 -13.38 11.78
N GLY A 285 -2.82 -13.02 12.24
CA GLY A 285 -3.18 -13.08 13.66
C GLY A 285 -3.13 -14.48 14.27
N SER A 286 -3.35 -15.54 13.48
CA SER A 286 -3.20 -16.93 13.98
C SER A 286 -1.73 -17.38 14.09
N CYS A 287 -0.83 -16.69 13.41
CA CYS A 287 0.61 -16.97 13.43
C CYS A 287 1.36 -16.23 14.56
N VAL A 288 0.66 -15.42 15.35
CA VAL A 288 1.22 -14.73 16.52
C VAL A 288 0.73 -15.37 17.82
N ALA A 289 1.49 -15.16 18.89
CA ALA A 289 1.15 -15.64 20.21
C ALA A 289 -0.25 -15.12 20.63
N PRO A 290 -1.06 -15.95 21.35
CA PRO A 290 -2.45 -15.60 21.69
C PRO A 290 -2.59 -14.22 22.35
N GLU A 291 -1.69 -13.85 23.24
CA GLU A 291 -1.68 -12.56 23.94
C GLU A 291 -1.43 -11.36 23.02
N ASN A 292 -0.83 -11.57 21.86
CA ASN A 292 -0.52 -10.51 20.89
C ASN A 292 -1.57 -10.37 19.77
N ARG A 293 -2.56 -11.26 19.68
CA ARG A 293 -3.52 -11.27 18.54
C ARG A 293 -4.32 -9.98 18.41
N ASN A 294 -4.81 -9.45 19.53
CA ASN A 294 -5.58 -8.20 19.52
C ASN A 294 -4.70 -7.02 19.11
N LYS A 295 -3.46 -6.97 19.60
CA LYS A 295 -2.50 -5.93 19.22
C LYS A 295 -2.14 -6.06 17.73
N TYR A 296 -1.86 -7.26 17.25
CA TYR A 296 -1.61 -7.52 15.83
C TYR A 296 -2.75 -6.97 14.95
N ALA A 297 -3.99 -7.28 15.28
CA ALA A 297 -5.16 -6.81 14.54
C ALA A 297 -5.26 -5.27 14.52
N ALA A 298 -4.83 -4.60 15.58
CA ALA A 298 -4.87 -3.15 15.69
C ALA A 298 -3.74 -2.43 14.94
N VAL A 299 -2.51 -2.99 14.97
CA VAL A 299 -1.31 -2.28 14.48
C VAL A 299 -0.86 -2.75 13.09
N SER A 300 -1.26 -3.93 12.61
CA SER A 300 -0.83 -4.47 11.33
C SER A 300 -1.58 -3.85 10.17
N GLN A 301 -0.83 -3.45 9.16
CA GLN A 301 -1.37 -2.89 7.91
C GLN A 301 -0.94 -3.73 6.72
N ALA A 302 -1.87 -3.95 5.79
CA ALA A 302 -1.59 -4.58 4.50
C ALA A 302 -1.10 -3.52 3.51
N SER A 303 -0.04 -3.85 2.80
CA SER A 303 0.52 -3.11 1.68
C SER A 303 0.92 -4.11 0.59
N PHE A 304 1.13 -3.64 -0.64
CA PHE A 304 1.49 -4.50 -1.76
C PHE A 304 2.65 -3.93 -2.57
N GLY A 305 3.55 -4.82 -2.97
CA GLY A 305 4.68 -4.50 -3.83
C GLY A 305 4.35 -4.61 -5.32
N PHE A 306 4.95 -3.74 -6.11
CA PHE A 306 4.88 -3.74 -7.57
C PHE A 306 6.25 -3.77 -8.18
N PHE A 307 6.55 -4.81 -8.95
CA PHE A 307 7.78 -4.88 -9.71
C PHE A 307 7.57 -4.30 -11.11
N LEU A 308 7.91 -3.02 -11.27
CA LEU A 308 7.61 -2.26 -12.49
C LEU A 308 8.26 -2.85 -13.74
N ASP A 309 9.46 -3.44 -13.61
CA ASP A 309 10.14 -4.08 -14.75
C ASP A 309 9.31 -5.23 -15.35
N ALA A 310 8.44 -5.87 -14.58
CA ALA A 310 7.58 -6.96 -15.05
C ALA A 310 6.60 -6.50 -16.15
N TYR A 311 6.16 -5.24 -16.08
CA TYR A 311 5.22 -4.68 -17.06
C TYR A 311 5.88 -4.24 -18.37
N VAL A 312 7.20 -4.12 -18.41
CA VAL A 312 7.95 -3.72 -19.61
C VAL A 312 8.75 -4.86 -20.25
N LYS A 313 8.84 -6.03 -19.59
CA LYS A 313 9.50 -7.21 -20.14
C LYS A 313 8.79 -7.70 -21.40
N THR A 314 9.58 -8.00 -22.45
CA THR A 314 9.07 -8.56 -23.72
C THR A 314 9.21 -10.08 -23.79
N ASN A 315 10.16 -10.65 -23.05
CA ASN A 315 10.39 -12.09 -23.03
C ASN A 315 9.37 -12.79 -22.12
N LYS A 316 8.50 -13.60 -22.71
CA LYS A 316 7.44 -14.36 -21.99
C LYS A 316 7.99 -15.41 -21.01
N THR A 317 9.22 -15.86 -21.21
CA THR A 317 9.87 -16.85 -20.31
C THR A 317 10.68 -16.20 -19.19
N ALA A 318 10.74 -14.87 -19.16
CA ALA A 318 11.46 -14.17 -18.10
C ALA A 318 10.71 -14.29 -16.76
N ARG A 319 11.45 -14.50 -15.68
CA ARG A 319 10.90 -14.42 -14.34
C ARG A 319 10.19 -13.07 -14.15
N TYR A 320 9.03 -13.07 -13.52
CA TYR A 320 8.16 -11.89 -13.34
C TYR A 320 7.71 -11.26 -14.67
N TRP A 321 7.44 -12.06 -15.71
CA TRP A 321 6.73 -11.56 -16.87
C TRP A 321 5.23 -11.61 -16.64
N TYR A 322 4.54 -10.51 -16.93
CA TYR A 322 3.08 -10.45 -16.84
C TYR A 322 2.43 -10.46 -18.22
N GLU A 323 1.36 -11.25 -18.36
CA GLU A 323 0.52 -11.22 -19.54
C GLU A 323 -0.14 -9.85 -19.69
N PRO A 324 -0.01 -9.19 -20.85
CA PRO A 324 -0.77 -7.99 -21.14
C PRO A 324 -2.29 -8.24 -21.00
N LEU A 325 -3.01 -7.35 -20.35
CA LEU A 325 -4.46 -7.48 -20.21
C LEU A 325 -5.15 -6.84 -21.41
N ASN A 326 -5.94 -7.61 -22.15
CA ASN A 326 -6.58 -7.17 -23.39
C ASN A 326 -5.60 -6.56 -24.40
N GLY A 327 -4.37 -7.07 -24.45
CA GLY A 327 -3.29 -6.59 -25.31
C GLY A 327 -2.51 -5.40 -24.77
N SER A 328 -2.91 -4.80 -23.65
CA SER A 328 -2.26 -3.64 -23.05
C SER A 328 -1.45 -4.01 -21.80
N ARG A 329 -0.19 -3.57 -21.75
CA ARG A 329 0.68 -3.66 -20.57
C ARG A 329 0.26 -2.66 -19.50
N LEU A 330 -0.10 -1.45 -19.94
CA LEU A 330 -0.64 -0.43 -19.06
C LEU A 330 -1.97 -0.88 -18.45
N GLY A 331 -2.81 -1.57 -19.24
CA GLY A 331 -4.06 -2.17 -18.76
C GLY A 331 -3.83 -3.23 -17.68
N ARG A 332 -2.76 -4.05 -17.80
CA ARG A 332 -2.37 -4.99 -16.73
C ARG A 332 -1.88 -4.27 -15.49
N PHE A 333 -1.04 -3.25 -15.66
CA PHE A 333 -0.56 -2.43 -14.53
C PHE A 333 -1.70 -1.74 -13.80
N ASP A 334 -2.61 -1.11 -14.55
CA ASP A 334 -3.80 -0.45 -14.00
C ASP A 334 -4.68 -1.42 -13.19
N ASP A 335 -4.94 -2.61 -13.73
CA ASP A 335 -5.77 -3.61 -13.05
C ASP A 335 -5.17 -4.08 -11.74
N ASN A 336 -3.88 -4.38 -11.76
CA ASN A 336 -3.14 -4.79 -10.57
C ASN A 336 -3.08 -3.64 -9.54
N LEU A 337 -2.74 -2.43 -9.97
CA LEU A 337 -2.63 -1.27 -9.07
C LEU A 337 -3.97 -0.89 -8.47
N TRP A 338 -5.06 -0.97 -9.25
CA TRP A 338 -6.40 -0.78 -8.75
C TRP A 338 -6.77 -1.85 -7.70
N GLY A 339 -6.48 -3.13 -7.97
CA GLY A 339 -6.67 -4.21 -7.01
C GLY A 339 -5.93 -3.97 -5.70
N ALA A 340 -4.65 -3.62 -5.77
CA ALA A 340 -3.84 -3.30 -4.61
C ALA A 340 -4.35 -2.07 -3.85
N SER A 341 -4.71 -0.99 -4.56
CA SER A 341 -5.22 0.23 -3.95
C SER A 341 -6.54 0.03 -3.23
N GLN A 342 -7.35 -0.94 -3.66
CA GLN A 342 -8.60 -1.29 -2.98
C GLN A 342 -8.36 -1.96 -1.62
N TRP A 343 -7.30 -2.76 -1.49
CA TRP A 343 -7.09 -3.67 -0.37
C TRP A 343 -5.89 -3.33 0.52
N SER A 344 -5.04 -2.37 0.12
CA SER A 344 -4.04 -1.81 1.01
C SER A 344 -4.66 -0.89 2.07
N ASP A 345 -4.08 -0.81 3.26
CA ASP A 345 -4.53 0.13 4.29
C ASP A 345 -4.10 1.55 3.94
N GLU A 346 -2.80 1.86 3.92
CA GLU A 346 -2.29 3.21 3.62
C GLU A 346 -1.27 3.21 2.48
N TYR A 347 -0.42 2.19 2.40
CA TYR A 347 0.78 2.17 1.57
C TYR A 347 0.67 1.18 0.42
N VAL A 348 1.23 1.57 -0.71
CA VAL A 348 1.59 0.71 -1.83
C VAL A 348 3.03 1.05 -2.17
N TRP A 349 3.86 0.07 -2.47
CA TRP A 349 5.23 0.34 -2.84
C TRP A 349 5.56 -0.18 -4.24
N LEU A 350 6.35 0.61 -4.95
CA LEU A 350 6.69 0.38 -6.33
C LEU A 350 8.21 0.20 -6.43
N TYR A 351 8.62 -0.89 -7.05
CA TYR A 351 10.00 -1.35 -7.08
C TYR A 351 10.48 -1.55 -8.52
N ALA A 352 11.72 -1.19 -8.79
CA ALA A 352 12.44 -1.56 -10.01
C ALA A 352 13.83 -2.10 -9.66
N ALA A 353 14.18 -3.26 -10.23
CA ALA A 353 15.45 -3.92 -9.97
C ALA A 353 16.48 -3.68 -11.08
N SER A 354 16.03 -3.48 -12.32
CA SER A 354 16.89 -3.58 -13.46
C SER A 354 17.38 -2.24 -13.95
N GLN A 355 18.61 -1.91 -13.61
CA GLN A 355 19.35 -0.79 -14.18
C GLN A 355 19.42 -0.83 -15.72
N ARG A 356 19.44 -2.03 -16.33
CA ARG A 356 19.52 -2.19 -17.79
C ARG A 356 18.19 -2.05 -18.50
N MET A 357 17.11 -2.43 -17.83
CA MET A 357 15.78 -2.45 -18.45
C MET A 357 15.05 -1.12 -18.33
N THR A 358 15.34 -0.35 -17.29
CA THR A 358 14.68 0.92 -17.00
C THR A 358 15.45 2.13 -17.55
N GLY A 359 16.70 1.94 -18.06
CA GLY A 359 17.60 3.05 -18.38
C GLY A 359 18.09 3.80 -17.16
N ILE A 360 17.76 3.31 -15.97
CA ILE A 360 18.25 3.82 -14.71
C ILE A 360 19.72 3.44 -14.59
N HIS A 361 20.57 4.31 -15.07
CA HIS A 361 21.94 4.35 -14.62
C HIS A 361 21.97 5.22 -13.36
N TRP A 362 21.70 4.59 -12.21
CA TRP A 362 21.86 5.28 -10.93
C TRP A 362 23.33 5.70 -10.65
N ARG A 363 24.22 5.43 -11.60
CA ARG A 363 25.53 6.02 -11.75
C ARG A 363 25.71 6.52 -13.17
N ASN A 364 25.08 7.60 -13.51
CA ASN A 364 25.88 8.53 -14.25
C ASN A 364 26.97 9.01 -13.27
N LYS A 365 28.16 9.28 -13.77
CA LYS A 365 29.31 9.76 -12.97
C LYS A 365 29.01 11.03 -12.14
N SER A 366 27.87 11.65 -12.32
CA SER A 366 27.35 12.86 -11.65
C SER A 366 26.42 12.57 -10.47
N GLY A 367 26.06 11.30 -10.19
CA GLY A 367 25.21 10.95 -9.04
C GLY A 367 23.73 11.30 -9.19
N HIS A 368 23.27 11.70 -10.38
CA HIS A 368 21.86 11.99 -10.60
C HIS A 368 21.03 10.70 -10.73
N PHE A 369 19.93 10.69 -10.04
CA PHE A 369 18.92 9.64 -10.09
C PHE A 369 18.10 9.79 -11.38
N ASN A 370 18.24 8.85 -12.30
CA ASN A 370 17.44 8.76 -13.52
C ASN A 370 16.47 7.59 -13.41
N GLY A 371 15.70 7.58 -12.30
CA GLY A 371 14.84 6.47 -11.95
C GLY A 371 13.48 6.49 -12.61
N TRP A 372 12.66 5.55 -12.19
CA TRP A 372 11.23 5.50 -12.46
C TRP A 372 10.45 6.69 -11.86
N THR A 373 11.11 7.82 -11.63
CA THR A 373 10.45 9.09 -11.40
C THR A 373 9.80 9.63 -12.67
N THR A 374 10.25 9.14 -13.85
CA THR A 374 9.68 9.43 -15.18
C THR A 374 9.46 8.14 -15.98
N PRO A 375 8.61 7.21 -15.51
CA PRO A 375 8.44 5.90 -16.14
C PRO A 375 7.65 5.94 -17.45
N ASP A 376 7.03 7.05 -17.78
CA ASP A 376 6.14 7.23 -18.93
C ASP A 376 6.82 6.92 -20.27
N ASP A 377 8.14 7.12 -20.37
CA ASP A 377 8.93 6.74 -21.55
C ASP A 377 8.92 5.22 -21.83
N ARG A 378 8.67 4.41 -20.80
CA ARG A 378 8.73 2.95 -20.88
C ARG A 378 7.39 2.27 -20.81
N LEU A 379 6.48 2.85 -20.08
CA LEU A 379 5.10 2.45 -19.94
C LEU A 379 4.25 3.71 -20.11
N PRO A 380 4.03 4.17 -21.36
CA PRO A 380 3.27 5.38 -21.62
C PRO A 380 1.92 5.35 -20.92
N GLY A 381 1.52 6.45 -20.27
CA GLY A 381 0.33 6.55 -19.44
C GLY A 381 0.50 6.08 -17.99
N TYR A 382 1.71 5.68 -17.58
CA TYR A 382 1.98 5.23 -16.21
C TYR A 382 1.60 6.28 -15.17
N ASP A 383 2.08 7.50 -15.32
CA ASP A 383 1.86 8.57 -14.34
C ASP A 383 0.38 8.90 -14.20
N GLU A 384 -0.34 8.87 -15.31
CA GLU A 384 -1.79 9.11 -15.34
C GLU A 384 -2.53 8.02 -14.54
N ILE A 385 -2.24 6.75 -14.81
CA ILE A 385 -2.84 5.61 -14.11
C ILE A 385 -2.44 5.56 -12.64
N ALA A 386 -1.17 5.81 -12.36
CA ALA A 386 -0.69 5.82 -10.98
C ALA A 386 -1.37 6.93 -10.16
N PHE A 387 -1.54 8.11 -10.74
CA PHE A 387 -2.25 9.20 -10.08
C PHE A 387 -3.74 8.93 -9.93
N ALA A 388 -4.40 8.38 -10.96
CA ALA A 388 -5.80 7.97 -10.90
C ALA A 388 -6.09 6.97 -9.77
N ASN A 389 -5.24 5.96 -9.62
CA ASN A 389 -5.36 4.95 -8.56
C ASN A 389 -5.01 5.49 -7.17
N LYS A 390 -4.11 6.47 -7.09
CA LYS A 390 -3.65 7.05 -5.84
C LYS A 390 -4.66 8.02 -5.23
N ASP A 391 -5.16 8.95 -6.06
CA ASP A 391 -6.05 10.03 -5.64
C ASP A 391 -7.03 10.39 -6.77
N PRO A 392 -8.04 9.54 -7.00
CA PRO A 392 -8.95 9.72 -8.12
C PRO A 392 -9.74 11.03 -8.04
N ILE A 393 -9.97 11.56 -6.84
CA ILE A 393 -10.71 12.80 -6.63
C ILE A 393 -9.88 14.02 -7.02
N ALA A 394 -8.59 14.05 -6.70
CA ALA A 394 -7.69 15.09 -7.15
C ALA A 394 -7.34 14.94 -8.65
N TRP A 395 -7.30 13.72 -9.15
CA TRP A 395 -7.05 13.42 -10.56
C TRP A 395 -8.17 13.92 -11.49
N PHE A 396 -9.43 13.73 -11.11
CA PHE A 396 -10.60 14.00 -11.96
C PHE A 396 -10.62 15.43 -12.55
N PRO A 397 -10.53 16.53 -11.77
CA PRO A 397 -10.60 17.88 -12.34
C PRO A 397 -9.44 18.19 -13.28
N ARG A 398 -8.23 17.68 -13.00
CA ARG A 398 -7.07 17.81 -13.88
C ARG A 398 -7.33 17.10 -15.21
N ARG A 399 -7.78 15.85 -15.16
CA ARG A 399 -8.05 15.05 -16.36
C ARG A 399 -9.16 15.63 -17.22
N VAL A 400 -10.22 16.12 -16.61
CA VAL A 400 -11.30 16.82 -17.33
C VAL A 400 -10.79 18.07 -18.04
N ALA A 401 -9.93 18.87 -17.39
CA ALA A 401 -9.34 20.05 -18.02
C ALA A 401 -8.44 19.70 -19.22
N GLU A 402 -7.62 18.64 -19.11
CA GLU A 402 -6.78 18.14 -20.20
C GLU A 402 -7.61 17.66 -21.39
N LEU A 403 -8.66 16.86 -21.15
CA LEU A 403 -9.55 16.38 -22.19
C LEU A 403 -10.32 17.54 -22.85
N ALA A 404 -10.73 18.55 -22.09
CA ALA A 404 -11.35 19.73 -22.63
C ALA A 404 -10.40 20.56 -23.53
N ALA A 405 -9.14 20.74 -23.08
CA ALA A 405 -8.13 21.47 -23.84
C ALA A 405 -7.75 20.76 -25.14
N SER A 406 -7.77 19.43 -25.17
CA SER A 406 -7.51 18.62 -26.38
C SER A 406 -8.75 18.44 -27.28
N GLY A 407 -9.94 18.93 -26.89
CA GLY A 407 -11.20 18.74 -27.62
C GLY A 407 -11.78 17.32 -27.53
N ASN A 408 -11.26 16.49 -26.62
CA ASN A 408 -11.67 15.08 -26.45
C ASN A 408 -12.70 14.88 -25.32
N LEU A 409 -13.09 15.95 -24.62
CA LEU A 409 -14.06 15.82 -23.54
C LEU A 409 -15.47 15.67 -24.11
N THR A 410 -16.10 14.53 -23.79
CA THR A 410 -17.49 14.26 -24.21
C THR A 410 -18.34 13.97 -22.99
N ASN A 411 -19.40 14.75 -22.80
CA ASN A 411 -20.42 14.45 -21.81
C ASN A 411 -21.30 13.31 -22.31
N LEU A 412 -21.27 12.18 -21.62
CA LEU A 412 -22.02 10.97 -21.95
C LEU A 412 -23.46 10.99 -21.41
N PHE A 413 -23.78 11.97 -20.59
CA PHE A 413 -25.12 12.12 -20.00
C PHE A 413 -25.91 13.20 -20.74
N ALA A 414 -26.86 12.75 -21.55
CA ALA A 414 -27.65 13.63 -22.44
C ALA A 414 -29.03 14.04 -21.88
N LYS A 415 -29.37 13.58 -20.66
CA LYS A 415 -30.69 13.83 -20.06
C LYS A 415 -30.61 14.89 -18.97
N ASP A 416 -31.72 15.63 -18.76
CA ASP A 416 -31.86 16.43 -17.56
C ASP A 416 -31.94 15.51 -16.33
N ILE A 417 -31.12 15.78 -15.32
CA ILE A 417 -31.10 14.99 -14.08
C ILE A 417 -32.44 15.07 -13.34
N GLY A 418 -33.17 16.18 -13.46
CA GLY A 418 -34.51 16.35 -12.89
C GLY A 418 -35.55 15.37 -13.45
N GLU A 419 -35.38 14.94 -14.71
CA GLU A 419 -36.25 13.92 -15.30
C GLU A 419 -36.00 12.51 -14.71
N VAL A 420 -34.80 12.27 -14.17
CA VAL A 420 -34.39 10.99 -13.62
C VAL A 420 -34.70 10.88 -12.13
N LEU A 421 -34.60 11.98 -11.39
CA LEU A 421 -34.86 12.03 -9.95
C LEU A 421 -36.36 12.12 -9.69
N LYS A 422 -36.93 11.11 -9.07
CA LYS A 422 -38.36 11.03 -8.72
C LYS A 422 -38.56 10.76 -7.24
N PRO A 423 -39.68 11.26 -6.65
CA PRO A 423 -40.03 10.90 -5.29
C PRO A 423 -40.11 9.38 -5.12
N THR A 424 -39.65 8.86 -3.99
CA THR A 424 -39.80 7.43 -3.68
C THR A 424 -41.26 7.12 -3.32
N LYS A 425 -41.68 5.87 -3.53
CA LYS A 425 -43.00 5.41 -3.12
C LYS A 425 -43.20 5.38 -1.60
N GLU A 426 -42.10 5.28 -0.85
CA GLU A 426 -42.10 5.16 0.59
C GLU A 426 -42.01 6.52 1.31
N ASP A 427 -41.35 7.50 0.67
CA ASP A 427 -41.20 8.85 1.23
C ASP A 427 -41.18 9.90 0.10
N ALA A 428 -42.26 10.67 -0.02
CA ALA A 428 -42.37 11.73 -1.00
C ALA A 428 -41.33 12.87 -0.82
N ARG A 429 -40.60 12.87 0.31
CA ARG A 429 -39.53 13.81 0.62
C ARG A 429 -38.16 13.31 0.16
N ARG A 430 -38.03 12.06 -0.28
CA ARG A 430 -36.79 11.52 -0.85
C ARG A 430 -36.87 11.46 -2.36
N LEU A 431 -35.97 12.17 -3.01
CA LEU A 431 -35.78 12.03 -4.44
C LEU A 431 -34.76 10.90 -4.69
N PHE A 432 -35.15 9.98 -5.57
CA PHE A 432 -34.32 8.84 -5.93
C PHE A 432 -34.23 8.73 -7.45
N GLY A 433 -33.01 8.58 -7.96
CA GLY A 433 -32.76 8.38 -9.38
C GLY A 433 -31.76 7.26 -9.64
N VAL A 434 -31.95 6.57 -10.73
CA VAL A 434 -30.99 5.59 -11.25
C VAL A 434 -30.58 6.03 -12.64
N ILE A 435 -29.28 6.27 -12.81
CA ILE A 435 -28.68 6.57 -14.10
C ILE A 435 -27.91 5.34 -14.54
N GLU A 436 -28.28 4.79 -15.70
CA GLU A 436 -27.55 3.70 -16.32
C GLU A 436 -26.76 4.21 -17.52
N VAL A 437 -25.45 4.03 -17.48
CA VAL A 437 -24.58 4.33 -18.62
C VAL A 437 -24.46 3.07 -19.46
N GLN A 438 -25.09 3.08 -20.61
CA GLN A 438 -24.97 2.04 -21.61
C GLN A 438 -23.62 2.18 -22.33
N ASN A 439 -23.05 1.07 -22.77
CA ASN A 439 -21.77 1.01 -23.50
C ASN A 439 -20.53 1.41 -22.68
N ALA A 440 -20.60 1.34 -21.35
CA ALA A 440 -19.39 1.33 -20.53
C ALA A 440 -18.54 0.14 -20.92
N LYS A 441 -17.22 0.31 -20.91
CA LYS A 441 -16.29 -0.78 -21.27
C LYS A 441 -15.45 -1.19 -20.08
N ALA A 442 -15.19 -2.48 -20.00
CA ALA A 442 -14.31 -3.05 -18.99
C ALA A 442 -12.90 -2.40 -19.04
N GLY A 443 -12.35 -2.08 -17.90
CA GLY A 443 -11.04 -1.43 -17.77
C GLY A 443 -11.02 0.09 -17.93
N GLU A 444 -12.11 0.70 -18.39
CA GLU A 444 -12.15 2.16 -18.55
C GLU A 444 -12.45 2.88 -17.24
N TRP A 445 -11.99 4.13 -17.17
CA TRP A 445 -12.25 5.05 -16.09
C TRP A 445 -13.30 6.08 -16.48
N TYR A 446 -14.26 6.28 -15.61
CA TYR A 446 -15.34 7.26 -15.76
C TYR A 446 -15.39 8.18 -14.57
N GLY A 447 -15.81 9.42 -14.80
CA GLY A 447 -16.02 10.37 -13.73
C GLY A 447 -17.27 11.19 -13.96
N PHE A 448 -17.86 11.62 -12.88
CA PHE A 448 -19.05 12.46 -12.92
C PHE A 448 -18.92 13.59 -11.91
N ARG A 449 -19.58 14.68 -12.20
CA ARG A 449 -19.75 15.81 -11.31
C ARG A 449 -21.16 16.37 -11.39
N PHE A 450 -21.60 16.96 -10.30
CA PHE A 450 -22.86 17.67 -10.22
C PHE A 450 -22.82 18.68 -9.07
N ARG A 451 -23.80 19.55 -8.99
CA ARG A 451 -24.02 20.41 -7.83
C ARG A 451 -25.26 19.96 -7.08
N ALA A 452 -25.18 19.91 -5.76
CA ALA A 452 -26.29 19.49 -4.92
C ALA A 452 -26.45 20.36 -3.68
N CYS A 453 -27.70 20.55 -3.26
CA CYS A 453 -28.09 21.14 -1.99
C CYS A 453 -28.69 20.05 -1.09
N GLY A 454 -28.29 20.03 0.19
CA GLY A 454 -28.71 19.01 1.15
C GLY A 454 -27.75 17.81 1.23
N ASP A 455 -28.09 16.84 2.06
CA ASP A 455 -27.31 15.62 2.19
C ASP A 455 -27.58 14.69 1.02
N VAL A 456 -26.57 14.54 0.18
CA VAL A 456 -26.62 13.64 -0.98
C VAL A 456 -25.99 12.32 -0.60
N GLN A 457 -26.80 11.28 -0.62
CA GLN A 457 -26.29 9.92 -0.61
C GLN A 457 -26.25 9.43 -2.07
N SER A 458 -25.08 9.10 -2.54
CA SER A 458 -24.94 8.50 -3.85
C SER A 458 -24.10 7.25 -3.79
N ILE A 459 -24.47 6.28 -4.57
CA ILE A 459 -23.76 5.01 -4.70
C ILE A 459 -23.51 4.82 -6.19
N VAL A 460 -22.24 4.79 -6.56
CA VAL A 460 -21.84 4.35 -7.90
C VAL A 460 -21.56 2.85 -7.83
N ARG A 461 -22.18 2.14 -8.72
CA ARG A 461 -21.97 0.69 -8.86
C ARG A 461 -21.75 0.37 -10.32
N TRP A 462 -21.03 -0.69 -10.59
CA TRP A 462 -21.01 -1.34 -11.89
C TRP A 462 -21.76 -2.66 -11.81
N GLY A 463 -22.22 -3.15 -12.93
CA GLY A 463 -22.91 -4.44 -13.03
C GLY A 463 -22.89 -4.99 -14.44
N GLU A 464 -23.41 -6.19 -14.58
CA GLU A 464 -23.64 -6.82 -15.86
C GLU A 464 -25.05 -6.55 -16.36
N LYS A 465 -25.20 -6.26 -17.64
CA LYS A 465 -26.51 -6.08 -18.28
C LYS A 465 -27.33 -7.36 -18.15
N GLY A 466 -28.52 -7.26 -17.59
CA GLY A 466 -29.46 -8.38 -17.43
C GLY A 466 -29.37 -9.14 -16.11
N LEU A 467 -28.37 -8.92 -15.27
CA LEU A 467 -28.27 -9.52 -13.94
C LEU A 467 -28.99 -8.68 -12.88
N ARG A 468 -30.30 -8.79 -12.80
CA ARG A 468 -31.12 -8.03 -11.82
C ARG A 468 -30.94 -8.49 -10.36
N SER A 469 -30.37 -9.66 -10.10
CA SER A 469 -30.41 -10.33 -8.81
C SER A 469 -29.06 -10.45 -8.07
N ARG A 470 -27.94 -10.04 -8.66
CA ARG A 470 -26.65 -10.03 -7.95
C ARG A 470 -26.35 -8.64 -7.40
N PRO A 471 -25.85 -8.55 -6.15
CA PRO A 471 -25.36 -7.28 -5.64
C PRO A 471 -24.22 -6.84 -6.56
N TYR A 472 -24.40 -5.73 -7.23
CA TYR A 472 -23.35 -5.09 -8.00
C TYR A 472 -22.16 -4.83 -7.09
N GLY A 473 -20.95 -5.11 -7.56
CA GLY A 473 -19.75 -4.77 -6.81
C GLY A 473 -19.82 -3.28 -6.44
N ALA A 474 -19.78 -2.97 -5.18
CA ALA A 474 -19.67 -1.58 -4.76
C ALA A 474 -18.31 -1.05 -5.18
N SER A 475 -18.24 0.13 -5.76
CA SER A 475 -16.99 0.89 -5.77
C SER A 475 -16.62 1.14 -4.31
N ILE A 476 -15.41 0.77 -3.90
CA ILE A 476 -14.91 1.04 -2.53
C ILE A 476 -14.59 2.53 -2.37
N LEU A 477 -14.43 3.24 -3.47
CA LEU A 477 -14.32 4.69 -3.42
C LEU A 477 -15.66 5.28 -3.03
N PRO A 478 -15.69 6.24 -2.09
CA PRO A 478 -16.90 6.98 -1.79
C PRO A 478 -17.42 7.53 -3.11
N SER A 479 -18.62 7.16 -3.40
CA SER A 479 -19.20 7.39 -4.73
C SER A 479 -19.36 8.87 -5.04
N VAL A 480 -19.34 9.72 -4.03
CA VAL A 480 -19.41 11.18 -4.18
C VAL A 480 -18.69 11.88 -3.04
N THR A 481 -17.76 12.72 -3.38
CA THR A 481 -17.08 13.59 -2.42
C THR A 481 -17.56 15.02 -2.59
N PRO A 482 -18.23 15.62 -1.57
CA PRO A 482 -18.55 17.03 -1.59
C PRO A 482 -17.27 17.87 -1.65
N MET A 483 -17.20 18.79 -2.59
CA MET A 483 -16.04 19.64 -2.83
C MET A 483 -16.33 21.09 -2.46
N GLY A 484 -15.44 21.68 -1.67
CA GLY A 484 -15.45 23.12 -1.41
C GLY A 484 -16.56 23.61 -0.49
N ARG A 485 -16.66 24.94 -0.42
CA ARG A 485 -17.72 25.62 0.32
C ARG A 485 -19.01 25.66 -0.52
N PRO A 486 -20.19 25.70 0.13
CA PRO A 486 -21.42 25.97 -0.58
C PRO A 486 -21.35 27.28 -1.36
N ASP A 487 -21.96 27.32 -2.54
CA ASP A 487 -22.16 28.52 -3.30
C ASP A 487 -23.28 29.43 -2.67
N ALA A 488 -23.61 30.52 -3.33
CA ALA A 488 -24.63 31.45 -2.85
C ALA A 488 -26.02 30.81 -2.68
N ASP A 489 -26.29 29.74 -3.42
CA ASP A 489 -27.56 28.99 -3.36
C ASP A 489 -27.49 27.84 -2.33
N GLY A 490 -26.38 27.71 -1.59
CA GLY A 490 -26.14 26.64 -0.61
C GLY A 490 -25.77 25.32 -1.27
N ARG A 491 -25.42 25.28 -2.54
CA ARG A 491 -25.04 24.07 -3.27
C ARG A 491 -23.56 23.82 -3.21
N ARG A 492 -23.18 22.55 -3.13
CA ARG A 492 -21.80 22.08 -3.20
C ARG A 492 -21.59 21.27 -4.47
N GLN A 493 -20.42 21.40 -5.06
CA GLN A 493 -20.00 20.49 -6.11
C GLN A 493 -19.73 19.12 -5.51
N ALA A 494 -20.13 18.08 -6.20
CA ALA A 494 -19.84 16.70 -5.86
C ALA A 494 -19.16 16.02 -7.05
N ILE A 495 -18.15 15.21 -6.76
CA ILE A 495 -17.35 14.48 -7.74
C ILE A 495 -17.32 13.00 -7.36
N GLY A 496 -17.41 12.14 -8.37
CA GLY A 496 -17.15 10.72 -8.22
C GLY A 496 -16.38 10.19 -9.41
N VAL A 497 -15.52 9.19 -9.12
CA VAL A 497 -14.75 8.47 -10.13
C VAL A 497 -14.97 6.99 -9.97
N VAL A 498 -15.12 6.29 -11.07
CA VAL A 498 -15.29 4.84 -11.10
C VAL A 498 -14.43 4.23 -12.19
N ARG A 499 -13.74 3.14 -11.84
CA ARG A 499 -13.08 2.25 -12.77
C ARG A 499 -13.94 1.00 -12.97
N ILE A 500 -14.15 0.61 -14.21
CA ILE A 500 -14.90 -0.60 -14.54
C ILE A 500 -13.96 -1.81 -14.44
N PRO A 501 -14.30 -2.86 -13.68
CA PRO A 501 -13.51 -4.09 -13.64
C PRO A 501 -13.35 -4.73 -15.03
N ASN A 502 -12.20 -5.37 -15.25
CA ASN A 502 -11.89 -6.01 -16.52
C ASN A 502 -12.62 -7.36 -16.74
N ASP A 503 -13.17 -7.95 -15.70
CA ASP A 503 -13.86 -9.23 -15.71
C ASP A 503 -15.33 -9.14 -16.14
N LEU A 504 -15.84 -7.95 -16.44
CA LEU A 504 -17.21 -7.74 -16.90
C LEU A 504 -17.32 -7.84 -18.43
N GLN A 505 -18.29 -8.61 -18.93
CA GLN A 505 -18.53 -8.79 -20.37
C GLN A 505 -19.42 -7.70 -20.96
N SER A 506 -20.43 -7.28 -20.23
CA SER A 506 -21.38 -6.25 -20.65
C SER A 506 -21.58 -5.23 -19.52
N PRO A 507 -20.53 -4.47 -19.18
CA PRO A 507 -20.58 -3.61 -18.02
C PRO A 507 -21.58 -2.46 -18.17
N VAL A 508 -22.26 -2.19 -17.09
CA VAL A 508 -23.17 -1.05 -16.93
C VAL A 508 -22.74 -0.27 -15.69
N ILE A 509 -22.63 1.05 -15.82
CA ILE A 509 -22.49 1.92 -14.65
C ILE A 509 -23.89 2.26 -14.16
N VAL A 510 -24.14 1.99 -12.89
CA VAL A 510 -25.38 2.35 -12.23
C VAL A 510 -25.06 3.37 -11.14
N LEU A 511 -25.44 4.60 -11.37
CA LEU A 511 -25.39 5.65 -10.36
C LEU A 511 -26.75 5.74 -9.69
N LYS A 512 -26.79 5.46 -8.38
CA LYS A 512 -27.95 5.69 -7.55
C LYS A 512 -27.74 6.97 -6.77
N VAL A 513 -28.65 7.91 -6.91
CA VAL A 513 -28.62 9.16 -6.14
C VAL A 513 -29.87 9.21 -5.27
N ALA A 514 -29.68 9.45 -3.98
CA ALA A 514 -30.73 9.71 -3.03
C ALA A 514 -30.48 11.08 -2.37
N LEU A 515 -31.48 11.94 -2.39
CA LEU A 515 -31.47 13.23 -1.73
C LEU A 515 -32.39 13.17 -0.53
N ASP A 516 -31.86 13.47 0.66
CA ASP A 516 -32.70 13.69 1.83
C ASP A 516 -33.43 15.03 1.74
N SER A 517 -34.66 15.04 2.22
CA SER A 517 -35.61 16.14 2.07
C SER A 517 -35.20 17.43 2.76
N HIS A 518 -34.46 18.25 2.09
CA HIS A 518 -34.42 19.69 2.37
C HIS A 518 -35.40 20.40 1.44
N PRO A 519 -36.11 21.46 1.87
CA PRO A 519 -37.05 22.19 1.01
C PRO A 519 -36.44 22.75 -0.30
N LYS A 520 -35.11 22.85 -0.33
CA LYS A 520 -34.30 23.24 -1.49
C LYS A 520 -33.45 22.11 -2.06
N ALA A 521 -33.71 20.86 -1.67
CA ALA A 521 -32.94 19.73 -2.17
C ALA A 521 -33.07 19.63 -3.69
N GLY A 522 -31.95 19.56 -4.36
CA GLY A 522 -31.91 19.45 -5.82
C GLY A 522 -30.51 19.19 -6.31
N ILE A 523 -30.43 18.56 -7.46
CA ILE A 523 -29.19 18.35 -8.20
C ILE A 523 -29.31 19.12 -9.51
N ASP A 524 -28.23 19.79 -9.89
CA ASP A 524 -28.11 20.41 -11.21
C ASP A 524 -26.72 20.21 -11.82
N GLY A 525 -26.58 20.48 -13.08
CA GLY A 525 -25.31 20.44 -13.80
C GLY A 525 -24.67 19.07 -13.80
N PHE A 526 -25.45 17.98 -13.86
CA PHE A 526 -24.91 16.62 -13.89
C PHE A 526 -24.20 16.37 -15.21
N GLU A 527 -22.94 15.95 -15.08
CA GLU A 527 -22.08 15.60 -16.21
C GLU A 527 -21.41 14.28 -15.92
N LEU A 528 -21.24 13.46 -16.95
CA LEU A 528 -20.55 12.18 -16.91
C LEU A 528 -19.56 12.09 -18.06
N TYR A 529 -18.33 11.71 -17.77
CA TYR A 529 -17.25 11.64 -18.74
C TYR A 529 -16.57 10.28 -18.74
N ARG A 530 -16.14 9.82 -19.91
CA ARG A 530 -15.08 8.83 -20.05
C ARG A 530 -13.75 9.55 -19.85
N LEU A 531 -12.96 9.11 -18.90
CA LEU A 531 -11.74 9.80 -18.50
C LEU A 531 -10.48 9.17 -19.10
N PHE A 532 -10.43 7.85 -19.15
CA PHE A 532 -9.23 7.15 -19.56
C PHE A 532 -9.54 5.71 -20.01
N ASP A 533 -8.85 5.27 -21.06
CA ASP A 533 -8.79 3.87 -21.48
C ASP A 533 -7.32 3.42 -21.54
N PRO A 534 -6.85 2.55 -20.64
CA PRO A 534 -5.46 2.13 -20.62
C PRO A 534 -5.04 1.30 -21.85
N ARG A 535 -5.98 0.94 -22.73
CA ARG A 535 -5.71 0.21 -23.98
C ARG A 535 -5.33 1.15 -25.13
N GLU A 536 -5.52 2.43 -24.97
CA GLU A 536 -5.15 3.44 -25.99
C GLU A 536 -3.65 3.81 -25.95
N TYR A 537 -2.88 3.22 -25.01
CA TYR A 537 -1.47 3.47 -24.76
C TYR A 537 -0.56 2.26 -25.01
#